data_3aa98e6e2a03bf14988ad5a5a3054a60
#
_entry.id   3aa98e6e2a03bf14988ad5a5a3054a60
#
_cell.length_a   1.000
_cell.length_b   1.000
_cell.length_c   1.000
_cell.angle_alpha   90.00
_cell.angle_beta   90.00
_cell.angle_gamma   90.00
#
_symmetry.space_group_name_H-M   'P 1'
#
loop_
_entity.id
_entity.type
_entity.pdbx_description
1 polymer ?
#
loop_
_entity_poly.entity_id
_entity_poly.type
_entity_poly.pdbx_seq_one_letter_code
_entity_poly.pdbx_strand_id
1 'polypeptide(L)'
;VQWRESLPRRFEGCVVANEVLDAMPVSVFRWNESGQLLEKGVTLGSPFSWAERPASKELAEIVHSRMPPLPGYTSEINLRAEAWVESLGQWLHKGAALIIDYGFPRHEYYHPQRAQGTLMCHFRHHAHAEPLVYPGLQDITAHVDFTAIADAALKAKLDVLGYTSQARFLINTGFVNQLAEMTKADALEQARTMASAQTLLSEAEMGELFKVMMVGRGIEPPLLGFQRGDRRDRL
;
A
#
# COMPACT_ATOMS: atom_id res chain seq x y z
N VAL A 1 -7.16 7.69 -25.33
CA VAL A 1 -7.60 7.12 -24.04
C VAL A 1 -8.82 6.27 -24.30
N GLN A 2 -8.84 5.05 -23.76
CA GLN A 2 -9.96 4.12 -23.84
C GLN A 2 -10.39 3.72 -22.42
N TRP A 3 -11.59 4.06 -22.04
CA TRP A 3 -12.20 3.64 -20.76
C TRP A 3 -12.75 2.23 -20.90
N ARG A 4 -12.59 1.40 -19.88
CA ARG A 4 -13.05 0.02 -19.85
C ARG A 4 -13.84 -0.25 -18.59
N GLU A 5 -14.96 -0.96 -18.71
CA GLU A 5 -15.81 -1.41 -17.59
C GLU A 5 -15.37 -2.77 -17.04
N SER A 6 -14.47 -3.47 -17.76
CA SER A 6 -13.96 -4.79 -17.37
C SER A 6 -12.49 -4.94 -17.72
N LEU A 7 -11.80 -5.77 -16.93
CA LEU A 7 -10.41 -6.13 -17.19
C LEU A 7 -10.27 -6.91 -18.51
N PRO A 8 -9.18 -6.71 -19.26
CA PRO A 8 -8.92 -7.47 -20.47
C PRO A 8 -8.66 -8.94 -20.13
N ARG A 9 -9.02 -9.85 -21.04
CA ARG A 9 -8.66 -11.28 -20.89
C ARG A 9 -7.16 -11.53 -21.01
N ARG A 10 -6.47 -10.69 -21.77
CA ARG A 10 -5.02 -10.72 -21.99
C ARG A 10 -4.52 -9.30 -22.15
N PHE A 11 -3.42 -9.00 -21.47
CA PHE A 11 -2.78 -7.69 -21.56
C PHE A 11 -1.25 -7.86 -21.64
N GLU A 12 -0.65 -7.06 -22.49
CA GLU A 12 0.80 -6.89 -22.58
C GLU A 12 1.12 -5.40 -22.46
N GLY A 13 1.92 -5.04 -21.47
CA GLY A 13 2.24 -3.63 -21.23
C GLY A 13 2.49 -3.32 -19.74
N CYS A 14 2.30 -2.06 -19.39
CA CYS A 14 2.49 -1.58 -18.02
C CYS A 14 1.14 -1.21 -17.39
N VAL A 15 0.92 -1.70 -16.17
CA VAL A 15 -0.17 -1.28 -15.27
C VAL A 15 0.42 -0.30 -14.27
N VAL A 16 -0.24 0.81 -14.02
CA VAL A 16 0.15 1.76 -12.96
C VAL A 16 -0.99 1.84 -11.95
N ALA A 17 -0.69 1.52 -10.69
CA ALA A 17 -1.59 1.61 -9.57
C ALA A 17 -0.97 2.55 -8.52
N ASN A 18 -1.53 3.75 -8.41
CA ASN A 18 -1.10 4.75 -7.45
C ASN A 18 -2.22 4.97 -6.43
N GLU A 19 -1.94 4.72 -5.16
CA GLU A 19 -2.92 4.80 -4.07
C GLU A 19 -4.21 4.01 -4.41
N VAL A 20 -4.03 2.72 -4.66
CA VAL A 20 -5.12 1.80 -5.02
C VAL A 20 -5.32 0.75 -3.93
N LEU A 21 -4.21 0.25 -3.35
CA LEU A 21 -4.29 -0.85 -2.39
C LEU A 21 -4.67 -0.37 -0.99
N ASP A 22 -4.25 0.82 -0.62
CA ASP A 22 -4.56 1.47 0.67
C ASP A 22 -6.06 1.71 0.87
N ALA A 23 -6.78 2.03 -0.21
CA ALA A 23 -8.22 2.29 -0.20
C ALA A 23 -9.08 1.00 -0.22
N MET A 24 -8.46 -0.19 -0.33
CA MET A 24 -9.21 -1.44 -0.34
C MET A 24 -9.65 -1.85 1.07
N PRO A 25 -10.87 -2.43 1.22
CA PRO A 25 -11.38 -2.84 2.53
C PRO A 25 -10.47 -3.85 3.24
N VAL A 26 -10.21 -3.60 4.51
CA VAL A 26 -9.39 -4.44 5.38
C VAL A 26 -10.22 -5.19 6.43
N SER A 27 -9.71 -6.30 6.92
CA SER A 27 -10.18 -6.98 8.12
C SER A 27 -9.36 -6.50 9.31
N VAL A 28 -10.00 -5.86 10.30
CA VAL A 28 -9.35 -5.38 11.51
C VAL A 28 -9.37 -6.49 12.56
N PHE A 29 -8.23 -6.78 13.15
CA PHE A 29 -8.10 -7.76 14.24
C PHE A 29 -7.45 -7.12 15.48
N ARG A 30 -7.67 -7.77 16.63
CA ARG A 30 -7.05 -7.37 17.90
C ARG A 30 -6.66 -8.61 18.72
N TRP A 31 -5.47 -8.55 19.29
CA TRP A 31 -5.10 -9.43 20.40
C TRP A 31 -5.60 -8.80 21.70
N ASN A 32 -6.51 -9.44 22.42
CA ASN A 32 -6.92 -8.95 23.74
C ASN A 32 -5.83 -9.19 24.80
N GLU A 33 -6.03 -8.70 25.99
CA GLU A 33 -5.06 -8.80 27.09
C GLU A 33 -4.75 -10.25 27.51
N SER A 34 -5.66 -11.19 27.24
CA SER A 34 -5.47 -12.62 27.49
C SER A 34 -4.78 -13.35 26.33
N GLY A 35 -4.40 -12.65 25.26
CA GLY A 35 -3.76 -13.24 24.06
C GLY A 35 -4.74 -13.96 23.14
N GLN A 36 -6.05 -13.74 23.28
CA GLN A 36 -7.04 -14.23 22.34
C GLN A 36 -7.15 -13.31 21.14
N LEU A 37 -7.20 -13.88 19.93
CA LEU A 37 -7.41 -13.12 18.70
C LEU A 37 -8.90 -12.85 18.48
N LEU A 38 -9.23 -11.58 18.32
CA LEU A 38 -10.56 -11.06 18.03
C LEU A 38 -10.59 -10.41 16.65
N GLU A 39 -11.70 -10.54 15.96
CA GLU A 39 -12.02 -9.77 14.76
C GLU A 39 -12.91 -8.59 15.15
N LYS A 40 -12.57 -7.39 14.66
CA LYS A 40 -13.38 -6.18 14.87
C LYS A 40 -14.36 -6.01 13.73
N GLY A 41 -15.60 -5.78 14.07
CA GLY A 41 -16.69 -5.43 13.15
C GLY A 41 -17.43 -4.19 13.62
N VAL A 42 -18.49 -3.82 12.91
CA VAL A 42 -19.31 -2.65 13.20
C VAL A 42 -20.71 -3.10 13.57
N THR A 43 -21.24 -2.59 14.69
CA THR A 43 -22.66 -2.78 15.04
C THR A 43 -23.51 -1.70 14.37
N LEU A 44 -24.66 -2.14 13.84
CA LEU A 44 -25.68 -1.22 13.34
C LEU A 44 -26.39 -0.58 14.51
N GLY A 45 -26.05 0.67 14.76
CA GLY A 45 -26.65 1.51 15.78
C GLY A 45 -26.61 2.97 15.34
N SER A 46 -27.15 3.85 16.13
CA SER A 46 -27.03 5.31 15.93
C SER A 46 -26.48 5.91 17.21
N PRO A 47 -25.17 6.21 17.24
CA PRO A 47 -24.14 6.07 16.20
C PRO A 47 -23.65 4.62 15.99
N PHE A 48 -22.93 4.38 14.88
CA PHE A 48 -22.18 3.13 14.68
C PHE A 48 -21.13 2.95 15.78
N SER A 49 -20.87 1.71 16.15
CA SER A 49 -19.85 1.39 17.15
C SER A 49 -19.09 0.12 16.79
N TRP A 50 -17.85 0.03 17.28
CA TRP A 50 -17.05 -1.18 17.14
C TRP A 50 -17.64 -2.33 17.98
N ALA A 51 -17.62 -3.53 17.40
CA ALA A 51 -17.90 -4.77 18.10
C ALA A 51 -16.75 -5.75 17.88
N GLU A 52 -16.51 -6.62 18.83
CA GLU A 52 -15.48 -7.65 18.77
C GLU A 52 -16.12 -9.03 18.90
N ARG A 53 -15.61 -9.99 18.12
CA ARG A 53 -15.95 -11.41 18.22
C ARG A 53 -14.68 -12.25 18.10
N PRO A 54 -14.66 -13.51 18.55
CA PRO A 54 -13.56 -14.40 18.22
C PRO A 54 -13.29 -14.42 16.72
N ALA A 55 -12.03 -14.28 16.32
CA ALA A 55 -11.66 -14.30 14.92
C ALA A 55 -12.10 -15.59 14.23
N SER A 56 -12.49 -15.51 12.96
CA SER A 56 -12.74 -16.71 12.17
C SER A 56 -11.47 -17.57 12.08
N LYS A 57 -11.63 -18.87 11.82
CA LYS A 57 -10.48 -19.76 11.69
C LYS A 57 -9.53 -19.30 10.59
N GLU A 58 -10.09 -18.89 9.47
CA GLU A 58 -9.31 -18.39 8.31
C GLU A 58 -8.52 -17.12 8.65
N LEU A 59 -9.14 -16.16 9.30
CA LEU A 59 -8.45 -14.93 9.73
C LEU A 59 -7.37 -15.27 10.76
N ALA A 60 -7.67 -16.14 11.71
CA ALA A 60 -6.70 -16.56 12.73
C ALA A 60 -5.47 -17.25 12.14
N GLU A 61 -5.65 -18.16 11.17
CA GLU A 61 -4.54 -18.81 10.47
C GLU A 61 -3.65 -17.80 9.75
N ILE A 62 -4.24 -16.82 9.07
CA ILE A 62 -3.50 -15.78 8.37
C ILE A 62 -2.74 -14.89 9.36
N VAL A 63 -3.38 -14.40 10.42
CA VAL A 63 -2.72 -13.54 11.41
C VAL A 63 -1.56 -14.27 12.08
N HIS A 64 -1.76 -15.52 12.52
CA HIS A 64 -0.70 -16.31 13.14
C HIS A 64 0.48 -16.61 12.21
N SER A 65 0.24 -16.67 10.90
CA SER A 65 1.32 -16.83 9.91
C SER A 65 2.17 -15.56 9.72
N ARG A 66 1.64 -14.38 10.12
CA ARG A 66 2.28 -13.08 9.89
C ARG A 66 2.93 -12.48 11.12
N MET A 67 2.36 -12.74 12.29
CA MET A 67 2.87 -12.20 13.54
C MET A 67 2.56 -13.11 14.73
N PRO A 68 3.43 -13.14 15.77
CA PRO A 68 3.11 -13.81 17.02
C PRO A 68 2.00 -13.06 17.78
N PRO A 69 1.32 -13.72 18.73
CA PRO A 69 0.40 -13.04 19.66
C PRO A 69 1.08 -11.88 20.39
N LEU A 70 0.42 -10.74 20.39
CA LEU A 70 0.90 -9.53 21.05
C LEU A 70 -0.28 -8.87 21.82
N PRO A 71 -0.44 -9.11 23.13
CA PRO A 71 -1.56 -8.59 23.91
C PRO A 71 -1.74 -7.08 23.79
N GLY A 72 -2.98 -6.63 23.63
CA GLY A 72 -3.35 -5.23 23.45
C GLY A 72 -3.13 -4.67 22.03
N TYR A 73 -2.62 -5.48 21.09
CA TYR A 73 -2.26 -5.05 19.74
C TYR A 73 -3.45 -5.14 18.76
N THR A 74 -3.66 -4.08 18.01
CA THR A 74 -4.64 -4.00 16.91
C THR A 74 -3.92 -3.77 15.59
N SER A 75 -4.35 -4.41 14.52
CA SER A 75 -3.86 -4.16 13.16
C SER A 75 -4.85 -4.65 12.11
N GLU A 76 -4.44 -4.63 10.84
CA GLU A 76 -5.27 -4.94 9.68
C GLU A 76 -4.66 -6.04 8.82
N ILE A 77 -5.52 -6.75 8.09
CA ILE A 77 -5.19 -7.65 6.98
C ILE A 77 -5.94 -7.19 5.75
N ASN A 78 -5.25 -6.99 4.63
CA ASN A 78 -5.84 -6.55 3.37
C ASN A 78 -5.91 -7.68 2.34
N LEU A 79 -6.82 -8.63 2.55
CA LEU A 79 -7.02 -9.75 1.61
C LEU A 79 -7.56 -9.29 0.24
N ARG A 80 -8.18 -8.11 0.16
CA ARG A 80 -8.66 -7.57 -1.11
C ARG A 80 -7.51 -7.11 -2.00
N ALA A 81 -6.52 -6.44 -1.43
CA ALA A 81 -5.31 -6.03 -2.13
C ALA A 81 -4.51 -7.27 -2.62
N GLU A 82 -4.36 -8.28 -1.77
CA GLU A 82 -3.70 -9.53 -2.14
C GLU A 82 -4.42 -10.23 -3.31
N ALA A 83 -5.75 -10.38 -3.22
CA ALA A 83 -6.55 -10.97 -4.28
C ALA A 83 -6.51 -10.15 -5.58
N TRP A 84 -6.46 -8.82 -5.49
CA TRP A 84 -6.29 -7.97 -6.65
C TRP A 84 -4.94 -8.23 -7.34
N VAL A 85 -3.85 -8.30 -6.59
CA VAL A 85 -2.52 -8.62 -7.11
C VAL A 85 -2.48 -10.04 -7.70
N GLU A 86 -3.08 -11.04 -7.03
CA GLU A 86 -3.21 -12.38 -7.59
C GLU A 86 -3.96 -12.37 -8.93
N SER A 87 -4.98 -11.52 -9.08
CA SER A 87 -5.73 -11.42 -10.33
C SER A 87 -4.87 -10.94 -11.50
N LEU A 88 -3.84 -10.11 -11.27
CA LEU A 88 -2.90 -9.69 -12.31
C LEU A 88 -2.28 -10.88 -13.04
N GLY A 89 -1.94 -11.95 -12.30
CA GLY A 89 -1.36 -13.16 -12.87
C GLY A 89 -2.26 -13.89 -13.88
N GLN A 90 -3.56 -13.60 -13.87
CA GLN A 90 -4.53 -14.23 -14.79
C GLN A 90 -4.57 -13.53 -16.16
N TRP A 91 -4.36 -12.23 -16.22
CA TRP A 91 -4.53 -11.44 -17.43
C TRP A 91 -3.29 -10.66 -17.89
N LEU A 92 -2.33 -10.38 -17.00
CA LEU A 92 -1.03 -9.79 -17.38
C LEU A 92 -0.14 -10.88 -17.98
N HIS A 93 -0.10 -10.96 -19.32
CA HIS A 93 0.60 -12.00 -20.03
C HIS A 93 2.10 -11.71 -20.16
N LYS A 94 2.44 -10.46 -20.44
CA LYS A 94 3.83 -9.95 -20.51
C LYS A 94 3.84 -8.47 -20.10
N GLY A 95 4.75 -8.10 -19.23
CA GLY A 95 4.86 -6.72 -18.77
C GLY A 95 4.94 -6.62 -17.26
N ALA A 96 4.64 -5.45 -16.72
CA ALA A 96 4.75 -5.19 -15.29
C ALA A 96 3.58 -4.35 -14.75
N ALA A 97 3.31 -4.50 -13.46
CA ALA A 97 2.50 -3.60 -12.68
C ALA A 97 3.41 -2.80 -11.74
N LEU A 98 3.36 -1.48 -11.86
CA LEU A 98 4.00 -0.52 -10.97
C LEU A 98 2.98 -0.11 -9.92
N ILE A 99 3.24 -0.46 -8.67
CA ILE A 99 2.40 -0.20 -7.52
C ILE A 99 3.10 0.87 -6.69
N ILE A 100 2.43 1.99 -6.47
CA ILE A 100 2.92 3.12 -5.68
C ILE A 100 1.91 3.33 -4.57
N ASP A 101 2.33 3.11 -3.33
CA ASP A 101 1.45 3.19 -2.18
C ASP A 101 2.25 3.40 -0.89
N TYR A 102 1.60 3.82 0.18
CA TYR A 102 2.27 3.95 1.47
C TYR A 102 2.12 2.69 2.31
N GLY A 103 3.21 2.30 2.94
CA GLY A 103 3.26 1.06 3.70
C GLY A 103 4.66 0.58 4.04
N PHE A 104 4.75 -0.68 4.45
CA PHE A 104 5.95 -1.23 5.02
C PHE A 104 6.14 -2.71 4.62
N PRO A 105 7.37 -3.23 4.70
CA PRO A 105 7.59 -4.67 4.81
C PRO A 105 6.91 -5.22 6.08
N ARG A 106 6.56 -6.49 6.10
CA ARG A 106 5.80 -7.14 7.18
C ARG A 106 6.36 -6.90 8.57
N HIS A 107 7.67 -6.98 8.74
CA HIS A 107 8.33 -6.80 10.04
C HIS A 107 8.22 -5.38 10.60
N GLU A 108 8.12 -4.38 9.71
CA GLU A 108 7.86 -2.99 10.06
C GLU A 108 6.36 -2.72 10.18
N TYR A 109 5.54 -3.38 9.36
CA TYR A 109 4.07 -3.24 9.37
C TYR A 109 3.49 -3.68 10.72
N TYR A 110 3.88 -4.88 11.20
CA TYR A 110 3.44 -5.42 12.50
C TYR A 110 4.40 -5.09 13.64
N HIS A 111 5.12 -3.96 13.57
CA HIS A 111 6.03 -3.57 14.62
C HIS A 111 5.28 -3.29 15.94
N PRO A 112 5.78 -3.74 17.13
CA PRO A 112 5.09 -3.57 18.41
C PRO A 112 4.69 -2.13 18.76
N GLN A 113 5.47 -1.13 18.32
CA GLN A 113 5.15 0.27 18.50
C GLN A 113 3.96 0.76 17.67
N ARG A 114 3.49 0.01 16.67
CA ARG A 114 2.31 0.31 15.84
C ARG A 114 1.06 -0.41 16.39
N ALA A 115 0.88 -0.36 17.70
CA ALA A 115 -0.11 -1.15 18.44
C ALA A 115 -1.58 -0.77 18.18
N GLN A 116 -1.84 0.30 17.42
CA GLN A 116 -3.20 0.75 17.09
C GLN A 116 -3.57 0.54 15.62
N GLY A 117 -2.70 -0.15 14.87
CA GLY A 117 -2.89 -0.35 13.43
C GLY A 117 -2.52 0.89 12.60
N THR A 118 -3.03 0.91 11.39
CA THR A 118 -2.68 1.92 10.38
C THR A 118 -3.91 2.59 9.76
N LEU A 119 -5.13 2.25 10.20
CA LEU A 119 -6.35 2.88 9.69
C LEU A 119 -6.28 4.39 9.87
N MET A 120 -6.52 5.11 8.78
CA MET A 120 -6.56 6.56 8.74
C MET A 120 -7.77 7.01 7.93
N CYS A 121 -8.39 8.07 8.37
CA CYS A 121 -9.53 8.68 7.71
C CYS A 121 -9.18 10.10 7.29
N HIS A 122 -9.67 10.50 6.12
CA HIS A 122 -9.49 11.87 5.63
C HIS A 122 -10.86 12.46 5.28
N PHE A 123 -11.21 13.54 5.98
CA PHE A 123 -12.40 14.31 5.72
C PHE A 123 -12.03 15.78 5.51
N ARG A 124 -12.30 16.32 4.30
CA ARG A 124 -11.98 17.71 3.93
C ARG A 124 -10.53 18.11 4.26
N HIS A 125 -9.57 17.23 3.91
CA HIS A 125 -8.13 17.38 4.18
C HIS A 125 -7.72 17.31 5.66
N HIS A 126 -8.60 16.90 6.56
CA HIS A 126 -8.26 16.62 7.95
C HIS A 126 -8.15 15.13 8.17
N ALA A 127 -6.96 14.69 8.63
CA ALA A 127 -6.71 13.30 9.00
C ALA A 127 -7.21 13.02 10.41
N HIS A 128 -7.84 11.86 10.63
CA HIS A 128 -8.26 11.37 11.95
C HIS A 128 -8.38 9.84 11.94
N ALA A 129 -8.40 9.23 13.14
CA ALA A 129 -8.39 7.77 13.31
C ALA A 129 -9.78 7.15 13.56
N GLU A 130 -10.89 7.86 13.29
CA GLU A 130 -12.25 7.46 13.64
C GLU A 130 -13.11 7.09 12.42
N PRO A 131 -13.03 5.85 11.91
CA PRO A 131 -13.69 5.48 10.66
C PRO A 131 -15.23 5.46 10.75
N LEU A 132 -15.81 5.48 11.95
CA LEU A 132 -17.25 5.40 12.15
C LEU A 132 -17.95 6.77 12.23
N VAL A 133 -17.19 7.89 12.23
CA VAL A 133 -17.76 9.24 12.49
C VAL A 133 -18.51 9.79 11.28
N TYR A 134 -17.98 9.69 10.08
CA TYR A 134 -18.59 10.25 8.85
C TYR A 134 -18.82 9.17 7.79
N PRO A 135 -19.68 8.16 8.06
CA PRO A 135 -19.85 7.03 7.15
C PRO A 135 -20.31 7.49 5.76
N GLY A 136 -19.54 7.07 4.72
CA GLY A 136 -19.81 7.41 3.33
C GLY A 136 -19.38 8.83 2.90
N LEU A 137 -18.77 9.62 3.79
CA LEU A 137 -18.35 11.01 3.50
C LEU A 137 -16.86 11.23 3.61
N GLN A 138 -16.09 10.21 3.97
CA GLN A 138 -14.64 10.29 4.19
C GLN A 138 -13.92 9.16 3.48
N ASP A 139 -12.66 9.38 3.14
CA ASP A 139 -11.77 8.33 2.70
C ASP A 139 -11.29 7.54 3.92
N ILE A 140 -11.30 6.22 3.82
CA ILE A 140 -10.77 5.32 4.86
C ILE A 140 -9.68 4.50 4.20
N THR A 141 -8.46 4.63 4.71
CA THR A 141 -7.28 3.99 4.16
C THR A 141 -6.52 3.20 5.22
N ALA A 142 -5.73 2.23 4.80
CA ALA A 142 -4.79 1.52 5.64
C ALA A 142 -3.46 1.37 4.91
N HIS A 143 -2.36 1.34 5.64
CA HIS A 143 -1.06 1.08 5.03
C HIS A 143 -1.01 -0.30 4.37
N VAL A 144 -0.12 -0.46 3.40
CA VAL A 144 0.08 -1.70 2.65
C VAL A 144 1.17 -2.57 3.30
N ASP A 145 0.87 -3.85 3.59
CA ASP A 145 1.89 -4.88 3.88
C ASP A 145 2.52 -5.33 2.56
N PHE A 146 3.62 -4.71 2.16
CA PHE A 146 4.27 -5.00 0.89
C PHE A 146 4.86 -6.41 0.81
N THR A 147 5.14 -7.06 1.94
CA THR A 147 5.50 -8.50 1.93
C THR A 147 4.31 -9.36 1.52
N ALA A 148 3.11 -9.05 2.01
CA ALA A 148 1.90 -9.78 1.59
C ALA A 148 1.59 -9.56 0.10
N ILE A 149 1.85 -8.37 -0.44
CA ILE A 149 1.72 -8.07 -1.87
C ILE A 149 2.75 -8.86 -2.70
N ALA A 150 3.99 -8.94 -2.23
CA ALA A 150 5.02 -9.77 -2.87
C ALA A 150 4.65 -11.26 -2.86
N ASP A 151 4.19 -11.79 -1.71
CA ASP A 151 3.72 -13.17 -1.59
C ASP A 151 2.56 -13.47 -2.56
N ALA A 152 1.59 -12.55 -2.68
CA ALA A 152 0.47 -12.67 -3.61
C ALA A 152 0.92 -12.65 -5.08
N ALA A 153 1.90 -11.81 -5.43
CA ALA A 153 2.49 -11.78 -6.76
C ALA A 153 3.19 -13.10 -7.11
N LEU A 154 4.03 -13.62 -6.21
CA LEU A 154 4.73 -14.88 -6.40
C LEU A 154 3.76 -16.06 -6.54
N LYS A 155 2.71 -16.11 -5.71
CA LYS A 155 1.63 -17.10 -5.81
C LYS A 155 0.93 -17.06 -7.17
N ALA A 156 0.77 -15.86 -7.74
CA ALA A 156 0.22 -15.64 -9.09
C ALA A 156 1.23 -15.87 -10.22
N LYS A 157 2.44 -16.36 -9.94
CA LYS A 157 3.55 -16.58 -10.88
C LYS A 157 4.01 -15.28 -11.57
N LEU A 158 3.98 -14.20 -10.84
CA LEU A 158 4.62 -12.94 -11.19
C LEU A 158 5.93 -12.81 -10.40
N ASP A 159 6.96 -12.25 -11.02
CA ASP A 159 8.21 -11.93 -10.35
C ASP A 159 8.09 -10.61 -9.60
N VAL A 160 8.72 -10.49 -8.44
CA VAL A 160 8.94 -9.20 -7.79
C VAL A 160 10.18 -8.57 -8.41
N LEU A 161 9.98 -7.60 -9.27
CA LEU A 161 11.01 -7.02 -10.12
C LEU A 161 11.79 -5.90 -9.44
N GLY A 162 11.21 -5.27 -8.42
CA GLY A 162 11.87 -4.22 -7.63
C GLY A 162 10.98 -3.73 -6.49
N TYR A 163 11.62 -3.23 -5.41
CA TYR A 163 10.97 -2.61 -4.27
C TYR A 163 11.88 -1.54 -3.66
N THR A 164 11.39 -0.31 -3.54
CA THR A 164 12.19 0.81 -2.99
C THR A 164 11.28 1.93 -2.47
N SER A 165 11.85 2.97 -1.86
CA SER A 165 11.11 4.17 -1.51
C SER A 165 10.80 5.03 -2.74
N GLN A 166 9.72 5.82 -2.67
CA GLN A 166 9.35 6.73 -3.75
C GLN A 166 10.47 7.70 -4.11
N ALA A 167 11.11 8.31 -3.11
CA ALA A 167 12.21 9.23 -3.36
C ALA A 167 13.33 8.54 -4.15
N ARG A 168 13.71 7.33 -3.77
CA ARG A 168 14.76 6.58 -4.47
C ARG A 168 14.36 6.23 -5.90
N PHE A 169 13.12 5.78 -6.10
CA PHE A 169 12.59 5.49 -7.43
C PHE A 169 12.63 6.73 -8.33
N LEU A 170 12.13 7.87 -7.85
CA LEU A 170 12.13 9.13 -8.60
C LEU A 170 13.53 9.62 -8.94
N ILE A 171 14.47 9.54 -8.01
CA ILE A 171 15.88 9.89 -8.26
C ILE A 171 16.48 8.97 -9.33
N ASN A 172 16.27 7.66 -9.23
CA ASN A 172 16.79 6.70 -10.19
C ASN A 172 16.23 6.89 -11.60
N THR A 173 14.96 7.31 -11.72
CA THR A 173 14.30 7.58 -13.01
C THR A 173 14.63 8.95 -13.60
N GLY A 174 15.49 9.74 -12.95
CA GLY A 174 15.97 11.01 -13.46
C GLY A 174 15.04 12.21 -13.20
N PHE A 175 14.10 12.07 -12.24
CA PHE A 175 13.15 13.13 -11.89
C PHE A 175 13.85 14.46 -11.57
N VAL A 176 14.99 14.45 -10.88
CA VAL A 176 15.76 15.64 -10.52
C VAL A 176 16.26 16.39 -11.78
N ASN A 177 16.68 15.65 -12.82
CA ASN A 177 17.12 16.26 -14.08
C ASN A 177 15.93 16.88 -14.82
N GLN A 178 14.79 16.18 -14.87
CA GLN A 178 13.57 16.73 -15.47
C GLN A 178 13.09 17.98 -14.75
N LEU A 179 13.16 17.99 -13.41
CA LEU A 179 12.79 19.15 -12.60
C LEU A 179 13.67 20.37 -12.94
N ALA A 180 14.98 20.18 -13.14
CA ALA A 180 15.89 21.24 -13.54
C ALA A 180 15.58 21.81 -14.94
N GLU A 181 15.03 21.02 -15.84
CA GLU A 181 14.59 21.47 -17.17
C GLU A 181 13.27 22.24 -17.12
N MET A 182 12.35 21.87 -16.20
CA MET A 182 11.05 22.54 -16.03
C MET A 182 11.17 23.92 -15.39
N THR A 183 12.27 24.23 -14.70
CA THR A 183 12.50 25.50 -14.00
C THR A 183 12.75 26.72 -14.91
N LYS A 184 12.38 26.65 -16.19
CA LYS A 184 12.41 27.79 -17.11
C LYS A 184 11.14 28.66 -17.06
N ALA A 185 10.19 28.35 -16.20
CA ALA A 185 8.96 29.08 -15.95
C ALA A 185 9.18 30.36 -15.10
N ASP A 186 8.12 31.13 -14.87
CA ASP A 186 8.20 32.28 -13.98
C ASP A 186 8.54 31.87 -12.53
N ALA A 187 9.00 32.83 -11.72
CA ALA A 187 9.50 32.53 -10.36
C ALA A 187 8.44 31.95 -9.44
N LEU A 188 7.15 32.25 -9.61
CA LEU A 188 6.07 31.73 -8.80
C LEU A 188 5.77 30.26 -9.15
N GLU A 189 5.70 29.93 -10.43
CA GLU A 189 5.48 28.59 -10.92
C GLU A 189 6.68 27.70 -10.55
N GLN A 190 7.89 28.21 -10.67
CA GLN A 190 9.09 27.54 -10.21
C GLN A 190 9.04 27.20 -8.71
N ALA A 191 8.66 28.16 -7.85
CA ALA A 191 8.56 27.95 -6.41
C ALA A 191 7.52 26.87 -6.08
N ARG A 192 6.35 26.85 -6.73
CA ARG A 192 5.32 25.83 -6.56
C ARG A 192 5.80 24.44 -6.98
N THR A 193 6.45 24.36 -8.14
CA THR A 193 7.01 23.10 -8.66
C THR A 193 8.08 22.54 -7.70
N MET A 194 8.96 23.39 -7.18
CA MET A 194 9.98 22.98 -6.23
C MET A 194 9.38 22.51 -4.90
N ALA A 195 8.35 23.19 -4.38
CA ALA A 195 7.65 22.78 -3.17
C ALA A 195 6.98 21.39 -3.35
N SER A 196 6.28 21.17 -4.47
CA SER A 196 5.68 19.86 -4.79
C SER A 196 6.73 18.76 -4.93
N ALA A 197 7.86 19.07 -5.60
CA ALA A 197 8.95 18.12 -5.72
C ALA A 197 9.60 17.78 -4.37
N GLN A 198 9.71 18.75 -3.48
CA GLN A 198 10.19 18.53 -2.12
C GLN A 198 9.28 17.57 -1.35
N THR A 199 7.95 17.75 -1.40
CA THR A 199 6.99 16.83 -0.79
C THR A 199 7.18 15.39 -1.29
N LEU A 200 7.35 15.20 -2.60
CA LEU A 200 7.54 13.88 -3.20
C LEU A 200 8.86 13.19 -2.82
N LEU A 201 9.92 13.97 -2.57
CA LEU A 201 11.28 13.48 -2.31
C LEU A 201 11.65 13.47 -0.83
N SER A 202 10.99 14.25 0.01
CA SER A 202 11.33 14.38 1.43
C SER A 202 11.06 13.08 2.19
N GLU A 203 12.05 12.60 2.93
CA GLU A 203 11.91 11.43 3.80
C GLU A 203 10.90 11.66 4.94
N ALA A 204 10.73 12.90 5.37
CA ALA A 204 9.79 13.28 6.42
C ALA A 204 8.33 13.36 5.92
N GLU A 205 8.12 13.32 4.62
CA GLU A 205 6.80 13.40 3.98
C GLU A 205 6.53 12.15 3.16
N MET A 206 6.38 12.29 1.83
CA MET A 206 6.03 11.16 0.95
C MET A 206 7.23 10.28 0.55
N GLY A 207 8.44 10.83 0.55
CA GLY A 207 9.60 10.21 -0.08
C GLY A 207 9.99 8.86 0.51
N GLU A 208 9.92 8.67 1.83
CA GLU A 208 10.20 7.37 2.47
C GLU A 208 8.91 6.61 2.83
N LEU A 209 7.83 7.28 3.22
CA LEU A 209 6.58 6.62 3.57
C LEU A 209 5.99 5.86 2.39
N PHE A 210 5.97 6.50 1.22
CA PHE A 210 5.56 5.84 -0.01
C PHE A 210 6.62 4.88 -0.51
N LYS A 211 6.17 3.73 -0.97
CA LYS A 211 6.97 2.67 -1.58
C LYS A 211 6.55 2.47 -3.03
N VAL A 212 7.51 2.08 -3.81
CA VAL A 212 7.29 1.67 -5.20
C VAL A 212 7.68 0.21 -5.32
N MET A 213 6.72 -0.62 -5.67
CA MET A 213 6.93 -2.03 -5.98
C MET A 213 6.61 -2.27 -7.44
N MET A 214 7.43 -3.07 -8.10
CA MET A 214 7.14 -3.55 -9.45
C MET A 214 7.05 -5.06 -9.45
N VAL A 215 5.94 -5.58 -9.93
CA VAL A 215 5.71 -7.01 -10.14
C VAL A 215 5.39 -7.26 -11.60
N GLY A 216 5.79 -8.41 -12.16
CA GLY A 216 5.55 -8.64 -13.57
C GLY A 216 6.01 -9.99 -14.07
N ARG A 217 5.95 -10.14 -15.41
CA ARG A 217 6.33 -11.36 -16.11
C ARG A 217 6.99 -11.05 -17.43
N GLY A 218 8.07 -11.78 -17.75
CA GLY A 218 8.79 -11.64 -19.01
C GLY A 218 9.46 -10.27 -19.19
N ILE A 219 9.87 -9.65 -18.11
CA ILE A 219 10.67 -8.42 -18.03
C ILE A 219 12.03 -8.78 -17.41
N GLU A 220 13.09 -8.37 -18.06
CA GLU A 220 14.45 -8.63 -17.60
C GLU A 220 15.03 -7.41 -16.88
N PRO A 221 15.64 -7.59 -15.69
CA PRO A 221 16.41 -6.55 -15.03
C PRO A 221 17.73 -6.26 -15.78
N PRO A 222 18.38 -5.11 -15.56
CA PRO A 222 18.06 -4.12 -14.53
C PRO A 222 16.97 -3.12 -14.95
N LEU A 223 16.12 -2.76 -13.99
CA LEU A 223 15.08 -1.74 -14.18
C LEU A 223 15.57 -0.39 -13.64
N LEU A 224 15.42 0.67 -14.43
CA LEU A 224 15.96 2.00 -14.14
C LEU A 224 15.60 2.49 -12.72
N GLY A 225 14.33 2.38 -12.33
CA GLY A 225 13.85 2.85 -11.03
C GLY A 225 14.42 2.11 -9.81
N PHE A 226 15.03 0.92 -10.00
CA PHE A 226 15.52 0.05 -8.94
C PHE A 226 17.02 -0.21 -9.01
N GLN A 227 17.77 0.52 -9.84
CA GLN A 227 19.22 0.34 -9.99
C GLN A 227 20.01 0.59 -8.71
N ARG A 228 19.53 1.49 -7.85
CA ARG A 228 20.13 1.79 -6.56
C ARG A 228 19.06 1.79 -5.49
N GLY A 229 19.37 1.19 -4.33
CA GLY A 229 18.49 1.15 -3.17
C GLY A 229 17.25 0.27 -3.37
N ASP A 230 17.37 -0.78 -4.18
CA ASP A 230 16.41 -1.88 -4.21
C ASP A 230 16.41 -2.58 -2.84
N ARG A 231 15.25 -2.79 -2.26
CA ARG A 231 15.05 -3.32 -0.91
C ARG A 231 14.21 -4.59 -0.91
N ARG A 232 14.21 -5.35 -2.02
CA ARG A 232 13.47 -6.63 -2.10
C ARG A 232 13.90 -7.65 -1.04
N ASP A 233 15.12 -7.53 -0.55
CA ASP A 233 15.67 -8.32 0.55
C ASP A 233 15.00 -8.06 1.91
N ARG A 234 14.14 -7.05 2.02
CA ARG A 234 13.36 -6.72 3.23
C ARG A 234 11.92 -7.24 3.21
N LEU A 235 11.48 -7.78 2.08
CA LEU A 235 10.13 -8.30 1.89
C LEU A 235 9.93 -9.69 2.50
#